data_7f2454d1182c29c9dde9a7deeb529696
#
_entry.id   7f2454d1182c29c9dde9a7deeb529696
#
_cell.length_a   1.000
_cell.length_b   1.000
_cell.length_c   1.000
_cell.angle_alpha   90.00
_cell.angle_beta   90.00
_cell.angle_gamma   90.00
#
_symmetry.space_group_name_H-M   'P 1'
#
loop_
_entity.id
_entity.type
_entity.pdbx_description
1 polymer ?
#
loop_
_entity_poly.entity_id
_entity_poly.type
_entity_poly.pdbx_seq_one_letter_code
_entity_poly.pdbx_strand_id
1 'polypeptide(L)'
;DCETLLDVGSGPATISLALAKKLKNIYALDYSPTMLELAKQNAKEQNIENLITIDKSWYDSWEDVPNADIVIASRSMEVKDIKKALIKLNEKANKRVYITTKVGGSFIDKEILNQIKRDIIPRPDYIYLLNTLHTMGIFAKVDFIKTSSKKFDTSNEDEFIQKLKWSLGKISKKEEKILREYFNTTYKLKEKDESLIWAFIYWEKDL
;
A
#
# COMPACT_ATOMS: atom_id res chain seq x y z
N ASP A 1 2.66 13.36 -23.11
CA ASP A 1 2.64 11.89 -23.30
C ASP A 1 3.62 11.24 -22.31
N CYS A 2 3.20 10.16 -21.64
CA CYS A 2 4.03 9.41 -20.72
C CYS A 2 4.31 8.02 -21.31
N GLU A 3 5.59 7.61 -21.32
CA GLU A 3 6.01 6.37 -21.95
C GLU A 3 6.56 5.34 -20.95
N THR A 4 6.98 5.78 -19.76
CA THR A 4 7.63 4.94 -18.77
C THR A 4 6.96 5.04 -17.41
N LEU A 5 6.95 3.92 -16.67
CA LEU A 5 6.37 3.79 -15.33
C LEU A 5 7.37 3.13 -14.38
N LEU A 6 7.55 3.70 -13.20
CA LEU A 6 8.18 3.05 -12.06
C LEU A 6 7.11 2.78 -11.00
N ASP A 7 6.87 1.52 -10.69
CA ASP A 7 5.93 1.05 -9.65
C ASP A 7 6.72 0.60 -8.43
N VAL A 8 6.59 1.33 -7.33
CA VAL A 8 7.37 1.15 -6.10
C VAL A 8 6.56 0.40 -5.05
N GLY A 9 7.07 -0.74 -4.63
CA GLY A 9 6.31 -1.73 -3.87
C GLY A 9 5.23 -2.35 -4.74
N SER A 10 5.64 -2.75 -5.94
CA SER A 10 4.75 -3.22 -7.01
C SER A 10 3.99 -4.51 -6.66
N GLY A 11 4.53 -5.30 -5.71
CA GLY A 11 4.00 -6.62 -5.43
C GLY A 11 3.95 -7.48 -6.70
N PRO A 12 2.82 -8.11 -7.02
CA PRO A 12 2.65 -8.90 -8.24
C PRO A 12 2.39 -8.05 -9.50
N ALA A 13 2.70 -6.75 -9.47
CA ALA A 13 2.59 -5.76 -10.54
C ALA A 13 1.17 -5.58 -11.11
N THR A 14 0.13 -5.77 -10.32
CA THR A 14 -1.27 -5.72 -10.79
C THR A 14 -1.63 -4.40 -11.47
N ILE A 15 -1.19 -3.25 -10.91
CA ILE A 15 -1.47 -1.93 -11.51
C ILE A 15 -0.62 -1.73 -12.76
N SER A 16 0.65 -2.07 -12.68
CA SER A 16 1.61 -1.90 -13.77
C SER A 16 1.21 -2.69 -15.00
N LEU A 17 0.80 -3.95 -14.84
CA LEU A 17 0.39 -4.81 -15.94
C LEU A 17 -0.89 -4.32 -16.62
N ALA A 18 -1.83 -3.74 -15.85
CA ALA A 18 -3.03 -3.13 -16.41
C ALA A 18 -2.73 -1.94 -17.35
N LEU A 19 -1.58 -1.28 -17.15
CA LEU A 19 -1.14 -0.13 -17.95
C LEU A 19 -0.14 -0.51 -19.06
N ALA A 20 0.35 -1.74 -19.09
CA ALA A 20 1.48 -2.18 -19.90
C ALA A 20 1.32 -1.87 -21.41
N LYS A 21 0.13 -2.05 -21.96
CA LYS A 21 -0.15 -1.81 -23.38
C LYS A 21 -0.06 -0.34 -23.81
N LYS A 22 -0.02 0.59 -22.84
CA LYS A 22 0.04 2.03 -23.08
C LYS A 22 1.43 2.62 -22.86
N LEU A 23 2.38 1.81 -22.42
CA LEU A 23 3.70 2.23 -21.99
C LEU A 23 4.79 1.47 -22.76
N LYS A 24 5.95 2.10 -22.93
CA LYS A 24 7.14 1.46 -23.53
C LYS A 24 7.83 0.55 -22.54
N ASN A 25 8.07 1.04 -21.33
CA ASN A 25 8.74 0.28 -20.28
C ASN A 25 8.04 0.46 -18.91
N ILE A 26 7.99 -0.63 -18.18
CA ILE A 26 7.50 -0.68 -16.81
C ILE A 26 8.61 -1.24 -15.92
N TYR A 27 8.96 -0.49 -14.90
CA TYR A 27 9.91 -0.89 -13.87
C TYR A 27 9.13 -1.24 -12.60
N ALA A 28 9.06 -2.53 -12.27
CA ALA A 28 8.40 -3.02 -11.07
C ALA A 28 9.43 -3.23 -9.96
N LEU A 29 9.44 -2.34 -8.98
CA LEU A 29 10.37 -2.37 -7.86
C LEU A 29 9.67 -2.93 -6.63
N ASP A 30 10.22 -4.01 -6.07
CA ASP A 30 9.76 -4.60 -4.81
C ASP A 30 10.93 -5.26 -4.08
N TYR A 31 10.87 -5.32 -2.74
CA TYR A 31 11.88 -5.96 -1.91
C TYR A 31 11.68 -7.47 -1.75
N SER A 32 10.55 -7.98 -2.19
CA SER A 32 10.19 -9.39 -2.07
C SER A 32 10.48 -10.14 -3.37
N PRO A 33 11.50 -11.01 -3.41
CA PRO A 33 11.79 -11.83 -4.59
C PRO A 33 10.59 -12.67 -5.05
N THR A 34 9.78 -13.16 -4.08
CA THR A 34 8.56 -13.91 -4.37
C THR A 34 7.53 -13.07 -5.11
N MET A 35 7.37 -11.79 -4.75
CA MET A 35 6.44 -10.89 -5.44
C MET A 35 6.94 -10.56 -6.84
N LEU A 36 8.24 -10.34 -7.01
CA LEU A 36 8.83 -10.08 -8.32
C LEU A 36 8.72 -11.29 -9.26
N GLU A 37 8.88 -12.51 -8.73
CA GLU A 37 8.67 -13.72 -9.52
C GLU A 37 7.21 -13.87 -9.93
N LEU A 38 6.26 -13.60 -9.04
CA LEU A 38 4.85 -13.59 -9.36
C LEU A 38 4.50 -12.50 -10.39
N ALA A 39 5.14 -11.33 -10.32
CA ALA A 39 4.97 -10.28 -11.32
C ALA A 39 5.42 -10.73 -12.71
N LYS A 40 6.56 -11.42 -12.83
CA LYS A 40 7.03 -12.01 -14.10
C LYS A 40 6.07 -13.08 -14.63
N GLN A 41 5.57 -13.94 -13.75
CA GLN A 41 4.59 -14.96 -14.12
C GLN A 41 3.31 -14.32 -14.65
N ASN A 42 2.75 -13.35 -13.95
CA ASN A 42 1.55 -12.60 -14.37
C ASN A 42 1.76 -11.88 -15.71
N ALA A 43 2.95 -11.30 -15.92
CA ALA A 43 3.30 -10.66 -17.20
C ALA A 43 3.31 -11.69 -18.36
N LYS A 44 3.92 -12.84 -18.14
CA LYS A 44 3.97 -13.93 -19.12
C LYS A 44 2.57 -14.44 -19.47
N GLU A 45 1.71 -14.67 -18.49
CA GLU A 45 0.33 -15.11 -18.69
C GLU A 45 -0.51 -14.11 -19.51
N GLN A 46 -0.18 -12.82 -19.41
CA GLN A 46 -0.84 -11.74 -20.15
C GLN A 46 -0.13 -11.33 -21.44
N ASN A 47 0.95 -12.05 -21.86
CA ASN A 47 1.80 -11.73 -23.01
C ASN A 47 2.34 -10.30 -22.96
N ILE A 48 2.81 -9.86 -21.79
CA ILE A 48 3.43 -8.55 -21.54
C ILE A 48 4.94 -8.73 -21.48
N GLU A 49 5.67 -8.06 -22.40
CA GLU A 49 7.12 -8.20 -22.57
C GLU A 49 7.91 -6.99 -22.04
N ASN A 50 7.24 -5.87 -21.77
CA ASN A 50 7.86 -4.60 -21.38
C ASN A 50 7.95 -4.39 -19.86
N LEU A 51 7.83 -5.46 -19.05
CA LEU A 51 8.02 -5.44 -17.61
C LEU A 51 9.47 -5.75 -17.25
N ILE A 52 10.09 -4.88 -16.47
CA ILE A 52 11.44 -5.04 -15.90
C ILE A 52 11.31 -5.04 -14.38
N THR A 53 11.74 -6.11 -13.72
CA THR A 53 11.68 -6.21 -12.25
C THR A 53 12.97 -5.70 -11.61
N ILE A 54 12.85 -4.99 -10.48
CA ILE A 54 13.96 -4.43 -9.71
C ILE A 54 13.83 -4.89 -8.26
N ASP A 55 14.80 -5.69 -7.80
CA ASP A 55 14.86 -6.18 -6.41
C ASP A 55 15.51 -5.11 -5.53
N LYS A 56 14.70 -4.24 -4.95
CA LYS A 56 15.13 -3.19 -4.02
C LYS A 56 14.03 -2.84 -3.03
N SER A 57 14.46 -2.41 -1.86
CA SER A 57 13.60 -1.86 -0.81
C SER A 57 13.62 -0.32 -0.79
N TRP A 58 12.75 0.27 0.01
CA TRP A 58 12.78 1.69 0.34
C TRP A 58 14.09 2.15 0.99
N TYR A 59 14.85 1.22 1.60
CA TYR A 59 16.06 1.53 2.39
C TYR A 59 17.35 1.39 1.58
N ASP A 60 17.30 0.78 0.41
CA ASP A 60 18.46 0.60 -0.48
C ASP A 60 18.80 1.89 -1.23
N SER A 61 20.01 1.98 -1.79
CA SER A 61 20.34 3.01 -2.76
C SER A 61 19.53 2.81 -4.05
N TRP A 62 19.02 3.91 -4.61
CA TRP A 62 18.29 3.91 -5.88
C TRP A 62 19.08 4.62 -7.01
N GLU A 63 20.41 4.74 -6.89
CA GLU A 63 21.24 5.36 -7.92
C GLU A 63 21.11 4.67 -9.28
N ASP A 64 21.01 3.35 -9.29
CA ASP A 64 20.82 2.49 -10.45
C ASP A 64 19.34 2.25 -10.83
N VAL A 65 18.38 2.76 -10.05
CA VAL A 65 16.97 2.72 -10.42
C VAL A 65 16.69 3.75 -11.50
N PRO A 66 16.12 3.37 -12.65
CA PRO A 66 15.85 4.31 -13.73
C PRO A 66 14.81 5.36 -13.33
N ASN A 67 14.92 6.55 -13.92
CA ASN A 67 13.85 7.54 -13.87
C ASN A 67 12.72 7.11 -14.81
N ALA A 68 11.50 7.50 -14.47
CA ALA A 68 10.31 7.23 -15.28
C ALA A 68 9.42 8.47 -15.39
N ASP A 69 8.63 8.56 -16.45
CA ASP A 69 7.67 9.65 -16.62
C ASP A 69 6.65 9.67 -15.49
N ILE A 70 6.20 8.48 -15.10
CA ILE A 70 5.26 8.27 -14.02
C ILE A 70 5.93 7.41 -12.94
N VAL A 71 5.80 7.84 -11.68
CA VAL A 71 6.16 7.04 -10.52
C VAL A 71 4.91 6.78 -9.69
N ILE A 72 4.66 5.53 -9.35
CA ILE A 72 3.55 5.17 -8.48
C ILE A 72 4.05 4.46 -7.22
N ALA A 73 3.34 4.67 -6.10
CA ALA A 73 3.52 3.94 -4.86
C ALA A 73 2.13 3.61 -4.29
N SER A 74 1.60 2.46 -4.68
CA SER A 74 0.25 2.08 -4.29
C SER A 74 0.28 1.13 -3.10
N ARG A 75 -0.26 1.58 -1.96
CA ARG A 75 -0.34 0.84 -0.70
C ARG A 75 1.03 0.37 -0.15
N SER A 76 2.10 1.04 -0.55
CA SER A 76 3.49 0.71 -0.19
C SER A 76 4.18 1.78 0.66
N MET A 77 3.44 2.82 1.08
CA MET A 77 3.99 3.95 1.85
C MET A 77 4.13 3.69 3.36
N GLU A 78 4.12 2.43 3.80
CA GLU A 78 4.35 2.06 5.20
C GLU A 78 5.85 2.02 5.52
N VAL A 79 6.49 3.17 5.53
CA VAL A 79 7.93 3.35 5.71
C VAL A 79 8.25 4.10 7.01
N LYS A 80 9.45 3.89 7.57
CA LYS A 80 9.89 4.57 8.79
C LYS A 80 10.15 6.07 8.56
N ASP A 81 10.71 6.42 7.41
CA ASP A 81 11.08 7.79 7.04
C ASP A 81 10.30 8.21 5.78
N ILE A 82 9.12 8.77 6.01
CA ILE A 82 8.22 9.24 4.96
C ILE A 82 8.88 10.32 4.08
N LYS A 83 9.64 11.24 4.69
CA LYS A 83 10.27 12.32 3.94
C LYS A 83 11.29 11.78 2.94
N LYS A 84 12.15 10.86 3.36
CA LYS A 84 13.10 10.21 2.44
C LYS A 84 12.40 9.44 1.32
N ALA A 85 11.31 8.74 1.64
CA ALA A 85 10.55 8.03 0.62
C ALA A 85 9.94 8.99 -0.42
N LEU A 86 9.34 10.09 0.03
CA LEU A 86 8.79 11.12 -0.86
C LEU A 86 9.86 11.79 -1.73
N ILE A 87 11.05 12.06 -1.17
CA ILE A 87 12.20 12.56 -1.93
C ILE A 87 12.55 11.58 -3.05
N LYS A 88 12.71 10.28 -2.73
CA LYS A 88 13.04 9.25 -3.74
C LYS A 88 12.00 9.18 -4.86
N LEU A 89 10.72 9.18 -4.52
CA LEU A 89 9.65 9.18 -5.53
C LEU A 89 9.74 10.41 -6.44
N ASN A 90 9.91 11.58 -5.83
CA ASN A 90 10.01 12.84 -6.57
C ASN A 90 11.25 12.89 -7.47
N GLU A 91 12.41 12.42 -6.99
CA GLU A 91 13.66 12.39 -7.77
C GLU A 91 13.56 11.43 -8.96
N LYS A 92 12.88 10.29 -8.81
CA LYS A 92 12.73 9.28 -9.86
C LYS A 92 11.64 9.60 -10.88
N ALA A 93 10.75 10.54 -10.57
CA ALA A 93 9.72 10.97 -11.50
C ALA A 93 10.25 12.05 -12.45
N ASN A 94 10.03 11.89 -13.75
CA ASN A 94 10.25 12.94 -14.74
C ASN A 94 9.06 13.90 -14.83
N LYS A 95 7.83 13.40 -14.67
CA LYS A 95 6.60 14.20 -14.89
C LYS A 95 5.62 14.10 -13.73
N ARG A 96 5.28 12.90 -13.24
CA ARG A 96 4.14 12.71 -12.33
C ARG A 96 4.43 11.68 -11.26
N VAL A 97 3.91 11.92 -10.07
CA VAL A 97 3.90 10.94 -8.97
C VAL A 97 2.47 10.70 -8.51
N TYR A 98 2.14 9.43 -8.25
CA TYR A 98 0.87 8.99 -7.70
C TYR A 98 1.08 8.08 -6.50
N ILE A 99 0.38 8.36 -5.40
CA ILE A 99 0.42 7.56 -4.18
C ILE A 99 -1.00 7.17 -3.80
N THR A 100 -1.21 5.92 -3.42
CA THR A 100 -2.42 5.55 -2.69
C THR A 100 -2.08 5.10 -1.29
N THR A 101 -2.78 5.66 -0.31
CA THR A 101 -2.63 5.28 1.09
C THR A 101 -3.99 5.20 1.77
N LYS A 102 -4.11 4.35 2.80
CA LYS A 102 -5.37 4.18 3.50
C LYS A 102 -5.67 5.38 4.39
N VAL A 103 -6.91 5.87 4.36
CA VAL A 103 -7.41 6.86 5.31
C VAL A 103 -7.69 6.19 6.66
N GLY A 104 -7.31 6.86 7.76
CA GLY A 104 -7.53 6.39 9.12
C GLY A 104 -6.42 5.50 9.68
N GLY A 105 -5.30 5.38 8.99
CA GLY A 105 -4.00 4.89 9.52
C GLY A 105 -3.92 3.44 9.99
N SER A 106 -4.98 2.78 10.39
CA SER A 106 -4.98 1.39 10.88
C SER A 106 -5.87 0.48 10.05
N PHE A 107 -5.41 -0.76 9.82
CA PHE A 107 -6.24 -1.82 9.22
C PHE A 107 -7.06 -2.58 10.26
N ILE A 108 -6.77 -2.37 11.55
CA ILE A 108 -7.47 -3.03 12.66
C ILE A 108 -8.44 -2.04 13.26
N ASP A 109 -9.66 -2.49 13.43
CA ASP A 109 -10.70 -1.72 14.10
C ASP A 109 -10.28 -1.39 15.54
N LYS A 110 -10.46 -0.13 15.94
CA LYS A 110 -10.18 0.31 17.33
C LYS A 110 -10.94 -0.51 18.35
N GLU A 111 -12.12 -0.98 18.01
CA GLU A 111 -12.95 -1.78 18.90
C GLU A 111 -12.28 -3.13 19.18
N ILE A 112 -11.67 -3.78 18.18
CA ILE A 112 -10.89 -5.02 18.38
C ILE A 112 -9.71 -4.77 19.32
N LEU A 113 -9.01 -3.64 19.15
CA LEU A 113 -7.89 -3.25 19.99
C LEU A 113 -8.32 -3.02 21.44
N ASN A 114 -9.47 -2.39 21.63
CA ASN A 114 -10.04 -2.14 22.96
C ASN A 114 -10.33 -3.45 23.71
N GLN A 115 -10.78 -4.53 23.01
CA GLN A 115 -11.03 -5.82 23.63
C GLN A 115 -9.78 -6.41 24.31
N ILE A 116 -8.63 -6.24 23.66
CA ILE A 116 -7.35 -6.77 24.17
C ILE A 116 -6.52 -5.72 24.90
N LYS A 117 -7.08 -4.52 25.12
CA LYS A 117 -6.42 -3.39 25.79
C LYS A 117 -5.04 -3.07 25.21
N ARG A 118 -4.92 -3.14 23.88
CA ARG A 118 -3.72 -2.72 23.16
C ARG A 118 -3.90 -1.31 22.62
N ASP A 119 -2.97 -0.44 22.99
CA ASP A 119 -2.77 0.82 22.27
C ASP A 119 -1.80 0.57 21.11
N ILE A 120 -2.26 0.78 19.90
CA ILE A 120 -1.38 0.82 18.73
C ILE A 120 -1.12 2.29 18.42
N ILE A 121 0.17 2.62 18.30
CA ILE A 121 0.55 3.94 17.76
C ILE A 121 -0.08 4.03 16.36
N PRO A 122 -1.01 4.97 16.14
CA PRO A 122 -1.63 5.12 14.83
C PRO A 122 -0.55 5.35 13.78
N ARG A 123 -0.63 4.60 12.68
CA ARG A 123 0.24 4.89 11.54
C ARG A 123 -0.07 6.29 11.02
N PRO A 124 0.92 7.00 10.48
CA PRO A 124 0.69 8.31 9.89
C PRO A 124 -0.42 8.23 8.83
N ASP A 125 -1.43 9.08 8.96
CA ASP A 125 -2.51 9.19 7.99
C ASP A 125 -2.05 9.97 6.76
N TYR A 126 -2.83 9.95 5.70
CA TYR A 126 -2.58 10.68 4.44
C TYR A 126 -2.26 12.18 4.65
N ILE A 127 -2.86 12.80 5.67
CA ILE A 127 -2.58 14.20 6.06
C ILE A 127 -1.10 14.41 6.38
N TYR A 128 -0.45 13.44 7.00
CA TYR A 128 0.97 13.52 7.30
C TYR A 128 1.82 13.54 6.02
N LEU A 129 1.43 12.74 5.00
CA LEU A 129 2.08 12.78 3.70
C LEU A 129 1.90 14.15 3.03
N LEU A 130 0.67 14.69 3.02
CA LEU A 130 0.37 16.00 2.43
C LEU A 130 1.17 17.12 3.12
N ASN A 131 1.21 17.13 4.45
CA ASN A 131 1.98 18.12 5.19
C ASN A 131 3.48 18.00 4.89
N THR A 132 4.00 16.77 4.77
CA THR A 132 5.41 16.55 4.41
C THR A 132 5.70 17.07 3.00
N LEU A 133 4.85 16.76 2.01
CA LEU A 133 4.96 17.29 0.65
C LEU A 133 4.92 18.83 0.63
N HIS A 134 4.00 19.43 1.39
CA HIS A 134 3.92 20.87 1.50
C HIS A 134 5.22 21.50 2.06
N THR A 135 5.84 20.90 3.08
CA THR A 135 7.13 21.37 3.61
C THR A 135 8.29 21.19 2.63
N MET A 136 8.14 20.32 1.63
CA MET A 136 9.09 20.15 0.53
C MET A 136 8.82 21.11 -0.64
N GLY A 137 7.82 21.99 -0.55
CA GLY A 137 7.40 22.90 -1.61
C GLY A 137 6.54 22.22 -2.70
N ILE A 138 6.04 21.02 -2.44
CA ILE A 138 5.23 20.27 -3.39
C ILE A 138 3.75 20.44 -3.04
N PHE A 139 2.99 21.06 -3.94
CA PHE A 139 1.54 21.29 -3.80
C PHE A 139 0.74 20.13 -4.41
N ALA A 140 0.74 19.01 -3.70
CA ALA A 140 0.04 17.81 -4.15
C ALA A 140 -1.48 17.97 -4.07
N LYS A 141 -2.18 17.36 -5.03
CA LYS A 141 -3.64 17.19 -5.04
C LYS A 141 -4.01 15.91 -4.31
N VAL A 142 -5.20 15.86 -3.75
CA VAL A 142 -5.75 14.67 -3.10
C VAL A 142 -7.19 14.45 -3.54
N ASP A 143 -7.47 13.20 -3.90
CA ASP A 143 -8.82 12.68 -4.12
C ASP A 143 -9.05 11.44 -3.24
N PHE A 144 -10.29 11.00 -3.12
CA PHE A 144 -10.64 9.85 -2.30
C PHE A 144 -11.33 8.77 -3.13
N ILE A 145 -10.81 7.54 -3.00
CA ILE A 145 -11.39 6.35 -3.62
C ILE A 145 -12.11 5.56 -2.52
N LYS A 146 -13.43 5.47 -2.63
CA LYS A 146 -14.23 4.63 -1.75
C LYS A 146 -14.38 3.25 -2.39
N THR A 147 -13.89 2.21 -1.72
CA THR A 147 -14.05 0.84 -2.17
C THR A 147 -15.06 0.14 -1.26
N SER A 148 -15.99 -0.61 -1.86
CA SER A 148 -16.81 -1.57 -1.14
C SER A 148 -15.94 -2.79 -0.81
N SER A 149 -15.12 -2.70 0.20
CA SER A 149 -14.31 -3.84 0.63
C SER A 149 -14.97 -4.45 1.85
N LYS A 150 -15.29 -5.71 1.75
CA LYS A 150 -15.54 -6.54 2.93
C LYS A 150 -14.20 -6.69 3.65
N LYS A 151 -13.87 -5.78 4.57
CA LYS A 151 -12.57 -5.65 5.23
C LYS A 151 -12.04 -6.96 5.81
N PHE A 152 -12.90 -7.72 6.39
CA PHE A 152 -12.62 -9.00 6.99
C PHE A 152 -13.84 -9.90 6.77
N ASP A 153 -14.08 -10.32 5.52
CA ASP A 153 -15.02 -11.42 5.32
C ASP A 153 -14.36 -12.69 5.84
N THR A 154 -14.33 -12.79 7.13
CA THR A 154 -13.90 -13.96 7.84
C THR A 154 -15.14 -14.78 8.10
N SER A 155 -15.29 -15.84 7.32
CA SER A 155 -16.37 -16.79 7.46
C SER A 155 -16.29 -17.55 8.79
N ASN A 156 -15.10 -17.64 9.37
CA ASN A 156 -14.86 -18.38 10.60
C ASN A 156 -13.87 -17.69 11.55
N GLU A 157 -13.90 -18.13 12.78
CA GLU A 157 -13.09 -17.64 13.89
C GLU A 157 -11.58 -17.79 13.66
N ASP A 158 -11.15 -18.89 13.06
CA ASP A 158 -9.72 -19.15 12.86
C ASP A 158 -9.12 -18.21 11.82
N GLU A 159 -9.83 -17.93 10.73
CA GLU A 159 -9.42 -16.92 9.77
C GLU A 159 -9.33 -15.52 10.40
N PHE A 160 -10.29 -15.17 11.24
CA PHE A 160 -10.27 -13.91 11.97
C PHE A 160 -9.01 -13.79 12.84
N ILE A 161 -8.69 -14.82 13.62
CA ILE A 161 -7.49 -14.85 14.45
C ILE A 161 -6.21 -14.82 13.60
N GLN A 162 -6.13 -15.53 12.50
CA GLN A 162 -4.97 -15.53 11.61
C GLN A 162 -4.72 -14.14 11.00
N LYS A 163 -5.75 -13.46 10.54
CA LYS A 163 -5.65 -12.08 10.02
C LYS A 163 -5.19 -11.10 11.09
N LEU A 164 -5.69 -11.26 12.33
CA LEU A 164 -5.23 -10.43 13.45
C LEU A 164 -3.77 -10.73 13.82
N LYS A 165 -3.34 -11.99 13.82
CA LYS A 165 -1.93 -12.37 14.03
C LYS A 165 -1.02 -11.75 12.97
N TRP A 166 -1.45 -11.75 11.70
CA TRP A 166 -0.70 -11.11 10.62
C TRP A 166 -0.55 -9.59 10.84
N SER A 167 -1.60 -8.92 11.30
CA SER A 167 -1.61 -7.46 11.47
C SER A 167 -1.03 -6.99 12.81
N LEU A 168 -1.19 -7.75 13.90
CA LEU A 168 -0.77 -7.41 15.26
C LEU A 168 0.56 -8.06 15.65
N GLY A 169 1.04 -9.02 14.87
CA GLY A 169 2.17 -9.86 15.23
C GLY A 169 1.79 -10.89 16.29
N LYS A 170 2.62 -11.02 17.34
CA LYS A 170 2.37 -12.00 18.40
C LYS A 170 1.13 -11.65 19.21
N ILE A 171 0.20 -12.58 19.31
CA ILE A 171 -0.99 -12.55 20.16
C ILE A 171 -0.79 -13.59 21.28
N SER A 172 -0.96 -13.19 22.52
CA SER A 172 -0.89 -14.09 23.67
C SER A 172 -2.11 -15.02 23.72
N LYS A 173 -2.00 -16.17 24.39
CA LYS A 173 -3.13 -17.08 24.58
C LYS A 173 -4.35 -16.43 25.26
N LYS A 174 -4.09 -15.48 26.16
CA LYS A 174 -5.16 -14.72 26.84
C LYS A 174 -5.90 -13.79 25.85
N GLU A 175 -5.17 -13.06 25.04
CA GLU A 175 -5.75 -12.18 24.02
C GLU A 175 -6.50 -12.98 22.95
N GLU A 176 -5.94 -14.11 22.51
CA GLU A 176 -6.60 -14.99 21.54
C GLU A 176 -7.95 -15.47 22.08
N LYS A 177 -8.03 -15.86 23.35
CA LYS A 177 -9.30 -16.27 23.98
C LYS A 177 -10.33 -15.14 23.96
N ILE A 178 -9.92 -13.92 24.33
CA ILE A 178 -10.80 -12.73 24.32
C ILE A 178 -11.29 -12.43 22.90
N LEU A 179 -10.41 -12.50 21.91
CA LEU A 179 -10.74 -12.21 20.52
C LEU A 179 -11.69 -13.24 19.91
N ARG A 180 -11.55 -14.53 20.26
CA ARG A 180 -12.47 -15.59 19.88
C ARG A 180 -13.87 -15.38 20.46
N GLU A 181 -13.94 -15.03 21.74
CA GLU A 181 -15.19 -14.70 22.41
C GLU A 181 -15.86 -13.48 21.76
N TYR A 182 -15.09 -12.41 21.51
CA TYR A 182 -15.57 -11.22 20.81
C TYR A 182 -16.06 -11.54 19.40
N PHE A 183 -15.37 -12.39 18.65
CA PHE A 183 -15.81 -12.83 17.33
C PHE A 183 -17.20 -13.46 17.38
N ASN A 184 -17.42 -14.42 18.29
CA ASN A 184 -18.66 -15.17 18.37
C ASN A 184 -19.84 -14.37 18.94
N THR A 185 -19.57 -13.44 19.87
CA THR A 185 -20.63 -12.68 20.56
C THR A 185 -21.00 -11.37 19.87
N THR A 186 -20.03 -10.75 19.17
CA THR A 186 -20.23 -9.38 18.68
C THR A 186 -19.85 -9.23 17.21
N TYR A 187 -18.64 -9.63 16.83
CA TYR A 187 -18.10 -9.35 15.50
C TYR A 187 -18.89 -10.02 14.38
N LYS A 188 -19.27 -11.29 14.58
CA LYS A 188 -20.05 -12.07 13.60
C LYS A 188 -21.46 -11.53 13.39
N LEU A 189 -22.01 -10.83 14.38
CA LEU A 189 -23.38 -10.32 14.37
C LEU A 189 -23.49 -8.88 13.83
N LYS A 190 -22.36 -8.20 13.63
CA LYS A 190 -22.35 -6.83 13.10
C LYS A 190 -22.66 -6.82 11.60
N GLU A 191 -23.59 -5.94 11.20
CA GLU A 191 -23.71 -5.55 9.80
C GLU A 191 -22.40 -4.88 9.35
N LYS A 192 -21.77 -5.49 8.35
CA LYS A 192 -20.46 -5.06 7.87
C LYS A 192 -20.63 -4.09 6.69
N ASP A 193 -20.98 -2.84 6.95
CA ASP A 193 -20.83 -1.76 5.98
C ASP A 193 -19.47 -1.07 6.21
N GLU A 194 -18.39 -1.73 5.81
CA GLU A 194 -17.05 -1.20 5.96
C GLU A 194 -16.44 -0.86 4.60
N SER A 195 -16.81 0.28 4.08
CA SER A 195 -16.10 0.85 2.95
C SER A 195 -14.70 1.30 3.39
N LEU A 196 -13.66 0.85 2.68
CA LEU A 196 -12.32 1.40 2.82
C LEU A 196 -12.21 2.67 2.00
N ILE A 197 -11.67 3.72 2.62
CA ILE A 197 -11.34 4.96 1.93
C ILE A 197 -9.83 4.98 1.71
N TRP A 198 -9.44 5.20 0.47
CA TRP A 198 -8.06 5.42 0.06
C TRP A 198 -7.88 6.87 -0.33
N ALA A 199 -6.87 7.52 0.20
CA ALA A 199 -6.43 8.81 -0.31
C ALA A 199 -5.57 8.56 -1.55
N PHE A 200 -5.92 9.20 -2.64
CA PHE A 200 -5.17 9.23 -3.89
C PHE A 200 -4.46 10.57 -4.00
N ILE A 201 -3.17 10.58 -3.72
CA ILE A 201 -2.32 11.78 -3.66
C ILE A 201 -1.47 11.83 -4.92
N TYR A 202 -1.42 12.99 -5.58
CA TYR A 202 -0.65 13.11 -6.81
C TYR A 202 -0.14 14.53 -7.04
N TRP A 203 0.97 14.63 -7.78
CA TRP A 203 1.53 15.90 -8.22
C TRP A 203 2.26 15.78 -9.55
N GLU A 204 2.45 16.92 -10.20
CA GLU A 204 3.25 17.08 -11.42
C GLU A 204 4.53 17.83 -11.08
N LYS A 205 5.63 17.54 -11.79
CA LYS A 205 6.95 18.13 -11.47
C LYS A 205 7.21 19.50 -12.12
N ASP A 206 6.45 19.87 -13.10
CA ASP A 206 6.69 21.07 -13.91
C ASP A 206 5.61 22.14 -13.71
N LEU A 207 5.23 22.36 -12.46
CA LEU A 207 4.37 23.50 -12.09
C LEU A 207 5.14 24.52 -11.29
#